data_6a5e6a93fcd94f6236b5ba04ae271c79
#
_entry.id   6a5e6a93fcd94f6236b5ba04ae271c79
#
_cell.length_a   1.000
_cell.length_b   1.000
_cell.length_c   1.000
_cell.angle_alpha   90.00
_cell.angle_beta   90.00
_cell.angle_gamma   90.00
#
_symmetry.space_group_name_H-M   'P 1'
#
loop_
_entity.id
_entity.type
_entity.pdbx_description
1 polymer ?
#
loop_
_entity_poly.entity_id
_entity_poly.type
_entity_poly.pdbx_seq_one_letter_code
_entity_poly.pdbx_strand_id
1 'polypeptide(L)'
;MATIRKLLQGLALAVLAALAARTPAQAADVICYNCPPQWADFASMLKAIKTDLGYDIPFDNKNSGQALSQLLAEKANPVADVVYYGVNFGMKAKGLDVIEPYKPKGWADVPAGLKDADGAWTTIHSGTLGLFVNKDALGGKPVPACWKDLLKPDYKGMVGYLDPSSAAVGYVGVVAVNNSLGGNENNFTPAIEFFKGLKKNDAIVPKQTSYARVVSGEIPILFDYDFNAYRAKYTENGNFEFVIPCEGSVVFPYVVSLVKNAPDKEKAKKVLDYLLSDKGQAIWTNAYLRPARPIELPAAVKTKFLPDSDYARAKSVDWGKLESVQKGFTDRYLAEVH
;
A
#
# COMPACT_ATOMS: atom_id res chain seq x y z
N MET A 1 -37.13 -44.01 -39.68
CA MET A 1 -37.65 -42.92 -38.81
C MET A 1 -37.45 -43.18 -37.31
N ALA A 2 -37.57 -44.43 -36.82
CA ALA A 2 -37.41 -44.72 -35.38
C ALA A 2 -36.00 -44.53 -34.80
N THR A 3 -34.95 -44.76 -35.62
CA THR A 3 -33.55 -44.68 -35.21
C THR A 3 -33.09 -43.25 -35.00
N ILE A 4 -33.56 -42.31 -35.82
CA ILE A 4 -33.20 -40.86 -35.70
C ILE A 4 -33.86 -40.25 -34.46
N ARG A 5 -35.07 -40.68 -34.06
CA ARG A 5 -35.75 -40.20 -32.88
C ARG A 5 -35.07 -40.61 -31.57
N LYS A 6 -34.45 -41.82 -31.53
CA LYS A 6 -33.67 -42.30 -30.36
C LYS A 6 -32.32 -41.55 -30.21
N LEU A 7 -31.68 -41.18 -31.32
CA LEU A 7 -30.44 -40.37 -31.28
C LEU A 7 -30.70 -38.93 -30.79
N LEU A 8 -31.80 -38.32 -31.23
CA LEU A 8 -32.19 -36.98 -30.76
C LEU A 8 -32.60 -36.93 -29.27
N GLN A 9 -33.24 -37.99 -28.78
CA GLN A 9 -33.59 -38.09 -27.34
C GLN A 9 -32.35 -38.34 -26.48
N GLY A 10 -31.35 -39.10 -26.95
CA GLY A 10 -30.07 -39.32 -26.26
C GLY A 10 -29.24 -38.00 -26.17
N LEU A 11 -29.23 -37.20 -27.25
CA LEU A 11 -28.49 -35.92 -27.25
C LEU A 11 -29.15 -34.89 -26.32
N ALA A 12 -30.48 -34.84 -26.25
CA ALA A 12 -31.24 -33.91 -25.36
C ALA A 12 -31.02 -34.24 -23.88
N LEU A 13 -30.96 -35.54 -23.51
CA LEU A 13 -30.64 -35.92 -22.11
C LEU A 13 -29.18 -35.65 -21.75
N ALA A 14 -28.23 -35.78 -22.64
CA ALA A 14 -26.81 -35.49 -22.41
C ALA A 14 -26.58 -34.01 -22.24
N VAL A 15 -27.27 -33.13 -22.97
CA VAL A 15 -27.20 -31.67 -22.81
C VAL A 15 -27.82 -31.19 -21.49
N LEU A 16 -28.97 -31.79 -21.05
CA LEU A 16 -29.56 -31.49 -19.75
C LEU A 16 -28.68 -31.94 -18.56
N ALA A 17 -27.99 -33.10 -18.69
CA ALA A 17 -27.06 -33.56 -17.66
C ALA A 17 -25.80 -32.71 -17.55
N ALA A 18 -25.32 -32.16 -18.66
CA ALA A 18 -24.18 -31.22 -18.66
C ALA A 18 -24.49 -29.82 -18.06
N LEU A 19 -25.76 -29.41 -18.07
CA LEU A 19 -26.22 -28.18 -17.43
C LEU A 19 -26.40 -28.32 -15.89
N ALA A 20 -26.64 -29.55 -15.41
CA ALA A 20 -26.83 -29.81 -13.99
C ALA A 20 -25.54 -29.93 -13.16
N ALA A 21 -24.36 -30.02 -13.82
CA ALA A 21 -23.06 -30.17 -13.16
C ALA A 21 -22.31 -28.84 -12.93
N ARG A 22 -22.96 -27.69 -13.07
CA ARG A 22 -22.40 -26.43 -12.57
C ARG A 22 -22.56 -26.44 -11.06
N THR A 23 -21.51 -26.85 -10.34
CA THR A 23 -21.39 -26.50 -8.93
C THR A 23 -21.66 -24.99 -8.81
N PRO A 24 -22.61 -24.56 -7.97
CA PRO A 24 -22.79 -23.12 -7.74
C PRO A 24 -21.44 -22.56 -7.32
N ALA A 25 -20.95 -21.53 -8.03
CA ALA A 25 -19.80 -20.80 -7.56
C ALA A 25 -20.14 -20.41 -6.11
N GLN A 26 -19.34 -20.88 -5.16
CA GLN A 26 -19.54 -20.55 -3.76
C GLN A 26 -19.53 -19.03 -3.65
N ALA A 27 -20.61 -18.43 -3.21
CA ALA A 27 -20.68 -16.99 -3.02
C ALA A 27 -19.59 -16.60 -2.01
N ALA A 28 -18.88 -15.51 -2.30
CA ALA A 28 -17.91 -14.97 -1.37
C ALA A 28 -18.61 -14.61 -0.05
N ASP A 29 -17.94 -14.88 1.08
CA ASP A 29 -18.48 -14.53 2.40
C ASP A 29 -18.33 -13.06 2.72
N VAL A 30 -17.27 -12.42 2.21
CA VAL A 30 -16.99 -10.99 2.36
C VAL A 30 -16.29 -10.52 1.08
N ILE A 31 -16.68 -9.38 0.57
CA ILE A 31 -16.01 -8.72 -0.57
C ILE A 31 -15.10 -7.62 -0.02
N CYS A 32 -13.78 -7.79 -0.24
CA CYS A 32 -12.77 -6.78 0.09
C CYS A 32 -12.25 -6.11 -1.18
N TYR A 33 -12.48 -4.81 -1.35
CA TYR A 33 -11.90 -4.07 -2.48
C TYR A 33 -10.45 -3.69 -2.21
N ASN A 34 -9.61 -3.86 -3.24
CA ASN A 34 -8.17 -3.62 -3.21
C ASN A 34 -7.41 -4.51 -2.20
N CYS A 35 -7.77 -5.79 -2.12
CA CYS A 35 -7.06 -6.79 -1.33
C CYS A 35 -6.26 -7.74 -2.26
N PRO A 36 -5.17 -7.26 -2.92
CA PRO A 36 -4.44 -8.01 -3.93
C PRO A 36 -3.49 -9.02 -3.29
N PRO A 37 -3.32 -10.23 -3.84
CA PRO A 37 -2.59 -11.32 -3.18
C PRO A 37 -1.10 -11.00 -2.95
N GLN A 38 -0.49 -10.24 -3.85
CA GLN A 38 0.96 -10.01 -3.86
C GLN A 38 1.40 -8.77 -3.09
N TRP A 39 0.49 -7.83 -2.85
CA TRP A 39 0.76 -6.63 -2.10
C TRP A 39 0.52 -6.88 -0.61
N ALA A 40 1.50 -6.51 0.22
CA ALA A 40 1.41 -6.65 1.68
C ALA A 40 1.13 -8.09 2.17
N ASP A 41 1.39 -9.08 1.33
CA ASP A 41 1.07 -10.50 1.59
C ASP A 41 -0.40 -10.76 1.98
N PHE A 42 -1.33 -10.07 1.31
CA PHE A 42 -2.75 -10.35 1.49
C PHE A 42 -3.11 -11.82 1.22
N ALA A 43 -2.34 -12.52 0.39
CA ALA A 43 -2.55 -13.96 0.17
C ALA A 43 -2.49 -14.75 1.49
N SER A 44 -1.47 -14.53 2.32
CA SER A 44 -1.35 -15.18 3.63
C SER A 44 -2.43 -14.69 4.60
N MET A 45 -2.77 -13.40 4.57
CA MET A 45 -3.82 -12.82 5.41
C MET A 45 -5.19 -13.44 5.11
N LEU A 46 -5.61 -13.45 3.86
CA LEU A 46 -6.93 -13.99 3.49
C LEU A 46 -7.00 -15.51 3.70
N LYS A 47 -5.89 -16.23 3.48
CA LYS A 47 -5.79 -17.66 3.86
C LYS A 47 -5.98 -17.87 5.35
N ALA A 48 -5.38 -17.04 6.20
CA ALA A 48 -5.52 -17.12 7.64
C ALA A 48 -6.96 -16.80 8.09
N ILE A 49 -7.59 -15.78 7.51
CA ILE A 49 -9.01 -15.45 7.74
C ILE A 49 -9.90 -16.64 7.37
N LYS A 50 -9.66 -17.28 6.22
CA LYS A 50 -10.41 -18.47 5.80
C LYS A 50 -10.24 -19.63 6.79
N THR A 51 -9.03 -19.84 7.26
CA THR A 51 -8.74 -20.91 8.24
C THR A 51 -9.41 -20.67 9.60
N ASP A 52 -9.35 -19.45 10.10
CA ASP A 52 -9.75 -19.11 11.47
C ASP A 52 -11.22 -18.71 11.61
N LEU A 53 -11.76 -18.01 10.61
CA LEU A 53 -13.14 -17.51 10.60
C LEU A 53 -14.06 -18.30 9.67
N GLY A 54 -13.49 -19.11 8.79
CA GLY A 54 -14.26 -19.85 7.76
C GLY A 54 -14.71 -18.97 6.58
N TYR A 55 -14.25 -17.73 6.47
CA TYR A 55 -14.73 -16.79 5.46
C TYR A 55 -13.87 -16.84 4.19
N ASP A 56 -14.54 -17.02 3.06
CA ASP A 56 -13.92 -16.95 1.73
C ASP A 56 -13.98 -15.51 1.20
N ILE A 57 -12.81 -14.91 1.04
CA ILE A 57 -12.63 -13.54 0.55
C ILE A 57 -11.82 -13.60 -0.74
N PRO A 58 -12.41 -13.31 -1.91
CA PRO A 58 -11.69 -13.32 -3.17
C PRO A 58 -10.64 -12.21 -3.23
N PHE A 59 -9.55 -12.47 -3.95
CA PHE A 59 -8.56 -11.44 -4.26
C PHE A 59 -9.15 -10.35 -5.14
N ASP A 60 -8.76 -9.12 -4.87
CA ASP A 60 -9.14 -7.97 -5.69
C ASP A 60 -7.90 -7.10 -5.99
N ASN A 61 -7.59 -6.95 -7.27
CA ASN A 61 -6.38 -6.29 -7.78
C ASN A 61 -6.59 -4.80 -8.13
N LYS A 62 -7.61 -4.16 -7.58
CA LYS A 62 -7.79 -2.71 -7.72
C LYS A 62 -6.63 -1.96 -7.04
N ASN A 63 -6.39 -0.74 -7.47
CA ASN A 63 -5.63 0.23 -6.67
C ASN A 63 -6.59 1.08 -5.83
N SER A 64 -6.04 1.92 -4.94
CA SER A 64 -6.83 2.76 -4.02
C SER A 64 -7.83 3.68 -4.73
N GLY A 65 -7.43 4.26 -5.87
CA GLY A 65 -8.29 5.13 -6.67
C GLY A 65 -9.43 4.39 -7.36
N GLN A 66 -9.13 3.21 -7.91
CA GLN A 66 -10.14 2.34 -8.52
C GLN A 66 -11.14 1.83 -7.49
N ALA A 67 -10.66 1.45 -6.30
CA ALA A 67 -11.53 1.02 -5.21
C ALA A 67 -12.48 2.15 -4.79
N LEU A 68 -11.98 3.36 -4.57
CA LEU A 68 -12.83 4.51 -4.23
C LEU A 68 -13.84 4.84 -5.33
N SER A 69 -13.40 4.84 -6.59
CA SER A 69 -14.28 5.12 -7.73
C SER A 69 -15.42 4.10 -7.83
N GLN A 70 -15.13 2.82 -7.56
CA GLN A 70 -16.14 1.78 -7.57
C GLN A 70 -17.11 1.89 -6.39
N LEU A 71 -16.63 2.18 -5.18
CA LEU A 71 -17.50 2.47 -4.03
C LEU A 71 -18.48 3.60 -4.32
N LEU A 72 -18.03 4.64 -5.03
CA LEU A 72 -18.90 5.75 -5.44
C LEU A 72 -19.95 5.31 -6.45
N ALA A 73 -19.58 4.52 -7.45
CA ALA A 73 -20.49 4.01 -8.45
C ALA A 73 -21.57 3.09 -7.84
N GLU A 74 -21.22 2.36 -6.80
CA GLU A 74 -22.08 1.39 -6.09
C GLU A 74 -22.75 1.97 -4.84
N LYS A 75 -22.62 3.28 -4.57
CA LYS A 75 -23.08 3.91 -3.33
C LYS A 75 -24.55 3.61 -2.99
N ALA A 76 -25.43 3.50 -4.01
CA ALA A 76 -26.84 3.19 -3.82
C ALA A 76 -27.11 1.70 -3.50
N ASN A 77 -26.26 0.81 -4.03
CA ASN A 77 -26.33 -0.64 -3.85
C ASN A 77 -24.93 -1.21 -3.66
N PRO A 78 -24.34 -1.10 -2.47
CA PRO A 78 -22.99 -1.54 -2.21
C PRO A 78 -22.78 -3.04 -2.46
N VAL A 79 -21.66 -3.38 -3.05
CA VAL A 79 -21.22 -4.76 -3.30
C VAL A 79 -20.09 -5.15 -2.35
N ALA A 80 -19.19 -4.22 -2.06
CA ALA A 80 -18.10 -4.47 -1.13
C ALA A 80 -18.55 -4.34 0.34
N ASP A 81 -17.88 -5.11 1.19
CA ASP A 81 -18.07 -5.08 2.64
C ASP A 81 -16.94 -4.34 3.34
N VAL A 82 -15.71 -4.55 2.86
CA VAL A 82 -14.48 -3.97 3.36
C VAL A 82 -13.73 -3.32 2.20
N VAL A 83 -13.02 -2.23 2.49
CA VAL A 83 -12.12 -1.61 1.52
C VAL A 83 -10.77 -1.33 2.17
N TYR A 84 -9.69 -1.57 1.40
CA TYR A 84 -8.31 -1.27 1.77
C TYR A 84 -7.71 -0.24 0.82
N TYR A 85 -6.98 0.73 1.36
CA TYR A 85 -6.35 1.79 0.56
C TYR A 85 -5.32 2.62 1.36
N GLY A 86 -4.57 3.48 0.67
CA GLY A 86 -3.76 4.50 1.34
C GLY A 86 -4.65 5.50 2.10
N VAL A 87 -4.15 6.04 3.19
CA VAL A 87 -4.90 6.88 4.14
C VAL A 87 -5.61 8.08 3.51
N ASN A 88 -5.01 8.71 2.50
CA ASN A 88 -5.61 9.83 1.76
C ASN A 88 -6.94 9.43 1.09
N PHE A 89 -7.04 8.20 0.59
CA PHE A 89 -8.30 7.67 0.04
C PHE A 89 -9.31 7.33 1.13
N GLY A 90 -8.87 6.90 2.32
CA GLY A 90 -9.72 6.71 3.48
C GLY A 90 -10.39 8.03 3.93
N MET A 91 -9.60 9.11 3.95
CA MET A 91 -10.11 10.44 4.25
C MET A 91 -11.13 10.92 3.21
N LYS A 92 -10.84 10.72 1.91
CA LYS A 92 -11.79 11.01 0.82
C LYS A 92 -13.07 10.17 0.93
N ALA A 93 -12.96 8.88 1.21
CA ALA A 93 -14.11 7.98 1.36
C ALA A 93 -15.03 8.42 2.50
N LYS A 94 -14.47 8.90 3.63
CA LYS A 94 -15.22 9.50 4.73
C LYS A 94 -15.98 10.75 4.25
N GLY A 95 -15.30 11.68 3.57
CA GLY A 95 -15.91 12.92 3.05
C GLY A 95 -16.99 12.67 2.00
N LEU A 96 -16.89 11.57 1.24
CA LEU A 96 -17.85 11.16 0.20
C LEU A 96 -18.99 10.28 0.74
N ASP A 97 -18.96 9.98 2.05
CA ASP A 97 -20.01 9.21 2.74
C ASP A 97 -20.27 7.83 2.09
N VAL A 98 -19.18 7.10 1.77
CA VAL A 98 -19.22 5.71 1.22
C VAL A 98 -18.71 4.65 2.21
N ILE A 99 -18.28 5.07 3.40
CA ILE A 99 -17.85 4.22 4.50
C ILE A 99 -18.58 4.62 5.78
N GLU A 100 -18.64 3.70 6.74
CA GLU A 100 -19.27 3.97 8.03
C GLU A 100 -18.31 3.70 9.20
N PRO A 101 -18.51 4.39 10.34
CA PRO A 101 -17.67 4.21 11.51
C PRO A 101 -17.75 2.79 12.07
N TYR A 102 -16.58 2.21 12.29
CA TYR A 102 -16.41 0.99 13.08
C TYR A 102 -15.05 1.02 13.78
N LYS A 103 -15.02 0.72 15.06
CA LYS A 103 -13.82 0.63 15.88
C LYS A 103 -13.50 -0.85 16.14
N PRO A 104 -12.62 -1.48 15.31
CA PRO A 104 -12.28 -2.89 15.48
C PRO A 104 -11.65 -3.17 16.86
N LYS A 105 -11.69 -4.41 17.29
CA LYS A 105 -10.93 -4.84 18.48
C LYS A 105 -9.45 -4.50 18.31
N GLY A 106 -8.84 -3.89 19.32
CA GLY A 106 -7.47 -3.36 19.23
C GLY A 106 -7.35 -1.95 18.63
N TRP A 107 -8.46 -1.33 18.19
CA TRP A 107 -8.45 0.04 17.67
C TRP A 107 -7.90 1.06 18.69
N ALA A 108 -8.16 0.86 19.97
CA ALA A 108 -7.68 1.76 21.02
C ALA A 108 -6.14 1.85 21.05
N ASP A 109 -5.46 0.74 20.75
CA ASP A 109 -3.99 0.61 20.80
C ASP A 109 -3.29 1.18 19.55
N VAL A 110 -4.04 1.47 18.47
CA VAL A 110 -3.48 2.15 17.30
C VAL A 110 -3.20 3.61 17.68
N PRO A 111 -2.02 4.17 17.39
CA PRO A 111 -1.71 5.58 17.70
C PRO A 111 -2.72 6.56 17.11
N ALA A 112 -3.00 7.65 17.81
CA ALA A 112 -4.03 8.62 17.41
C ALA A 112 -3.84 9.17 15.98
N GLY A 113 -2.60 9.40 15.56
CA GLY A 113 -2.28 9.86 14.20
C GLY A 113 -2.44 8.80 13.10
N LEU A 114 -2.74 7.54 13.47
CA LEU A 114 -2.87 6.40 12.56
C LEU A 114 -4.31 5.83 12.52
N LYS A 115 -5.29 6.57 12.99
CA LYS A 115 -6.70 6.17 12.96
C LYS A 115 -7.61 7.38 12.91
N ASP A 116 -8.78 7.21 12.33
CA ASP A 116 -9.86 8.20 12.40
C ASP A 116 -10.48 8.20 13.80
N ALA A 117 -10.68 9.37 14.40
CA ALA A 117 -11.19 9.49 15.77
C ALA A 117 -12.59 8.87 15.93
N ASP A 118 -13.42 8.94 14.88
CA ASP A 118 -14.77 8.39 14.87
C ASP A 118 -14.79 6.92 14.47
N GLY A 119 -13.67 6.39 13.91
CA GLY A 119 -13.54 5.01 13.44
C GLY A 119 -13.92 4.80 11.98
N ALA A 120 -13.98 5.85 11.16
CA ALA A 120 -14.29 5.71 9.74
C ALA A 120 -13.21 4.91 8.99
N TRP A 121 -11.97 5.02 9.40
CA TRP A 121 -10.85 4.22 8.90
C TRP A 121 -9.84 3.89 10.00
N THR A 122 -9.14 2.80 9.84
CA THR A 122 -8.11 2.34 10.78
C THR A 122 -6.89 1.82 10.02
N THR A 123 -5.70 2.26 10.40
CA THR A 123 -4.45 1.74 9.86
C THR A 123 -4.25 0.29 10.28
N ILE A 124 -3.90 -0.56 9.33
CA ILE A 124 -3.56 -1.98 9.59
C ILE A 124 -2.06 -2.24 9.44
N HIS A 125 -1.38 -1.46 8.64
CA HIS A 125 0.07 -1.42 8.51
C HIS A 125 0.50 -0.09 7.89
N SER A 126 1.78 0.19 7.91
CA SER A 126 2.35 1.40 7.29
C SER A 126 3.65 1.07 6.56
N GLY A 127 4.01 1.93 5.60
CA GLY A 127 5.33 1.99 5.00
C GLY A 127 6.08 3.23 5.49
N THR A 128 7.37 3.08 5.74
CA THR A 128 8.27 4.22 5.96
C THR A 128 8.96 4.53 4.65
N LEU A 129 8.82 5.75 4.16
CA LEU A 129 9.53 6.16 2.95
C LEU A 129 11.02 6.36 3.25
N GLY A 130 11.87 6.01 2.28
CA GLY A 130 13.30 6.18 2.38
C GLY A 130 13.99 5.85 1.07
N LEU A 131 15.26 5.45 1.17
CA LEU A 131 16.06 5.04 0.04
C LEU A 131 16.16 3.52 -0.01
N PHE A 132 15.62 2.94 -1.05
CA PHE A 132 15.83 1.55 -1.41
C PHE A 132 17.07 1.47 -2.30
N VAL A 133 18.14 0.88 -1.80
CA VAL A 133 19.47 0.91 -2.43
C VAL A 133 19.90 -0.48 -2.85
N ASN A 134 20.26 -0.65 -4.12
CA ASN A 134 21.01 -1.79 -4.61
C ASN A 134 22.52 -1.48 -4.53
N LYS A 135 23.20 -2.08 -3.54
CA LYS A 135 24.61 -1.77 -3.25
C LYS A 135 25.55 -2.22 -4.36
N ASP A 136 25.21 -3.33 -5.04
CA ASP A 136 26.04 -3.82 -6.15
C ASP A 136 25.99 -2.87 -7.36
N ALA A 137 24.85 -2.19 -7.55
CA ALA A 137 24.69 -1.21 -8.62
C ALA A 137 25.32 0.17 -8.32
N LEU A 138 25.79 0.40 -7.08
CA LEU A 138 26.49 1.66 -6.74
C LEU A 138 27.89 1.75 -7.34
N GLY A 139 28.48 0.65 -7.85
CA GLY A 139 29.80 0.67 -8.44
C GLY A 139 30.91 1.07 -7.45
N GLY A 140 30.81 0.64 -6.21
CA GLY A 140 31.78 0.92 -5.13
C GLY A 140 31.59 2.27 -4.43
N LYS A 141 30.59 3.07 -4.82
CA LYS A 141 30.25 4.32 -4.11
C LYS A 141 29.59 4.02 -2.76
N PRO A 142 29.73 4.90 -1.77
CA PRO A 142 29.07 4.72 -0.48
C PRO A 142 27.54 4.74 -0.62
N VAL A 143 26.86 4.09 0.31
CA VAL A 143 25.40 4.20 0.43
C VAL A 143 25.06 5.62 0.91
N PRO A 144 24.17 6.38 0.23
CA PRO A 144 23.82 7.72 0.67
C PRO A 144 23.08 7.66 2.01
N ALA A 145 23.45 8.52 2.96
CA ALA A 145 22.88 8.58 4.30
C ALA A 145 21.81 9.67 4.45
N CYS A 146 21.81 10.67 3.59
CA CYS A 146 20.96 11.86 3.69
C CYS A 146 20.30 12.17 2.34
N TRP A 147 19.17 12.90 2.35
CA TRP A 147 18.56 13.38 1.09
C TRP A 147 19.53 14.21 0.27
N LYS A 148 20.26 15.12 0.91
CA LYS A 148 21.21 16.01 0.24
C LYS A 148 22.37 15.29 -0.43
N ASP A 149 22.72 14.08 0.03
CA ASP A 149 23.77 13.29 -0.63
C ASP A 149 23.42 12.99 -2.08
N LEU A 150 22.12 12.78 -2.38
CA LEU A 150 21.64 12.43 -3.72
C LEU A 150 21.87 13.53 -4.77
N LEU A 151 22.15 14.75 -4.32
CA LEU A 151 22.48 15.89 -5.20
C LEU A 151 23.96 15.95 -5.58
N LYS A 152 24.80 15.10 -4.96
CA LYS A 152 26.23 15.03 -5.28
C LYS A 152 26.46 14.42 -6.66
N PRO A 153 27.49 14.85 -7.40
CA PRO A 153 27.82 14.29 -8.71
C PRO A 153 28.08 12.78 -8.70
N ASP A 154 28.50 12.23 -7.55
CA ASP A 154 28.73 10.79 -7.37
C ASP A 154 27.49 9.93 -7.67
N TYR A 155 26.28 10.46 -7.46
CA TYR A 155 25.00 9.76 -7.68
C TYR A 155 24.30 10.19 -8.96
N LYS A 156 25.01 10.87 -9.88
CA LYS A 156 24.44 11.29 -11.15
C LYS A 156 23.92 10.10 -11.95
N GLY A 157 22.65 10.15 -12.39
CA GLY A 157 21.98 9.10 -13.14
C GLY A 157 21.64 7.85 -12.33
N MET A 158 21.81 7.86 -10.99
CA MET A 158 21.59 6.69 -10.14
C MET A 158 20.31 6.74 -9.31
N VAL A 159 19.68 7.92 -9.20
CA VAL A 159 18.55 8.14 -8.31
C VAL A 159 17.26 8.06 -9.09
N GLY A 160 16.32 7.22 -8.63
CA GLY A 160 14.98 7.09 -9.14
C GLY A 160 13.93 7.55 -8.12
N TYR A 161 12.84 8.12 -8.62
CA TYR A 161 11.62 8.38 -7.87
C TYR A 161 10.41 8.35 -8.80
N LEU A 162 9.24 7.92 -8.30
CA LEU A 162 8.03 7.94 -9.12
C LEU A 162 7.52 9.38 -9.29
N ASP A 163 6.94 9.66 -10.46
CA ASP A 163 6.37 10.96 -10.76
C ASP A 163 5.28 11.34 -9.72
N PRO A 164 5.49 12.42 -8.93
CA PRO A 164 4.56 12.82 -7.88
C PRO A 164 3.22 13.35 -8.41
N SER A 165 3.13 13.68 -9.70
CA SER A 165 1.88 14.10 -10.32
C SER A 165 0.93 12.94 -10.59
N SER A 166 1.45 11.72 -10.68
CA SER A 166 0.69 10.53 -11.10
C SER A 166 0.78 9.35 -10.13
N ALA A 167 1.78 9.31 -9.26
CA ALA A 167 2.02 8.18 -8.35
C ALA A 167 1.94 8.60 -6.87
N ALA A 168 1.18 7.86 -6.07
CA ALA A 168 1.07 8.12 -4.63
C ALA A 168 2.44 8.08 -3.92
N VAL A 169 3.26 7.06 -4.21
CA VAL A 169 4.63 6.96 -3.64
C VAL A 169 5.49 8.15 -4.04
N GLY A 170 5.33 8.67 -5.26
CA GLY A 170 6.01 9.88 -5.70
C GLY A 170 5.66 11.10 -4.85
N TYR A 171 4.36 11.30 -4.60
CA TYR A 171 3.91 12.40 -3.73
C TYR A 171 4.35 12.21 -2.28
N VAL A 172 4.31 10.99 -1.75
CA VAL A 172 4.85 10.68 -0.41
C VAL A 172 6.34 11.01 -0.34
N GLY A 173 7.10 10.74 -1.41
CA GLY A 173 8.50 11.13 -1.54
C GLY A 173 8.72 12.63 -1.47
N VAL A 174 7.86 13.40 -2.15
CA VAL A 174 7.88 14.86 -2.05
C VAL A 174 7.63 15.34 -0.63
N VAL A 175 6.60 14.81 0.03
CA VAL A 175 6.26 15.18 1.42
C VAL A 175 7.42 14.86 2.36
N ALA A 176 8.05 13.69 2.20
CA ALA A 176 9.21 13.29 3.00
C ALA A 176 10.37 14.28 2.86
N VAL A 177 10.76 14.59 1.62
CA VAL A 177 11.83 15.55 1.34
C VAL A 177 11.47 16.95 1.84
N ASN A 178 10.24 17.41 1.54
CA ASN A 178 9.81 18.75 1.90
C ASN A 178 9.92 18.99 3.41
N ASN A 179 9.31 18.10 4.19
CA ASN A 179 9.27 18.25 5.65
C ASN A 179 10.66 18.09 6.26
N SER A 180 11.49 17.20 5.72
CA SER A 180 12.87 16.97 6.18
C SER A 180 13.79 18.14 5.90
N LEU A 181 13.50 18.92 4.86
CA LEU A 181 14.29 20.10 4.47
C LEU A 181 13.69 21.43 4.93
N GLY A 182 12.75 21.40 5.88
CA GLY A 182 12.17 22.58 6.53
C GLY A 182 10.95 23.18 5.84
N GLY A 183 10.34 22.46 4.90
CA GLY A 183 9.03 22.80 4.33
C GLY A 183 7.87 22.31 5.18
N ASN A 184 6.67 22.60 4.74
CA ASN A 184 5.41 22.16 5.34
C ASN A 184 4.28 22.19 4.29
N GLU A 185 3.03 21.91 4.69
CA GLU A 185 1.87 21.90 3.79
C GLU A 185 1.60 23.25 3.09
N ASN A 186 2.10 24.36 3.60
CA ASN A 186 1.95 25.70 3.01
C ASN A 186 3.17 26.15 2.21
N ASN A 187 4.29 25.40 2.29
CA ASN A 187 5.53 25.74 1.63
C ASN A 187 6.25 24.49 1.09
N PHE A 188 6.12 24.24 -0.20
CA PHE A 188 6.80 23.16 -0.92
C PHE A 188 8.08 23.62 -1.64
N THR A 189 8.55 24.83 -1.41
CA THR A 189 9.77 25.34 -2.06
C THR A 189 11.00 24.45 -1.78
N PRO A 190 11.25 23.94 -0.54
CA PRO A 190 12.36 23.03 -0.31
C PRO A 190 12.33 21.77 -1.17
N ALA A 191 11.14 21.15 -1.35
CA ALA A 191 11.01 20.01 -2.25
C ALA A 191 11.25 20.40 -3.71
N ILE A 192 10.62 21.47 -4.20
CA ILE A 192 10.81 21.93 -5.59
C ILE A 192 12.29 22.12 -5.90
N GLU A 193 13.04 22.82 -5.06
CA GLU A 193 14.48 23.06 -5.28
C GLU A 193 15.28 21.75 -5.23
N PHE A 194 14.94 20.85 -4.33
CA PHE A 194 15.57 19.54 -4.26
C PHE A 194 15.32 18.71 -5.55
N PHE A 195 14.09 18.64 -6.05
CA PHE A 195 13.77 17.89 -7.27
C PHE A 195 14.34 18.55 -8.53
N LYS A 196 14.48 19.88 -8.57
CA LYS A 196 15.27 20.58 -9.60
C LYS A 196 16.75 20.11 -9.58
N GLY A 197 17.31 19.96 -8.37
CA GLY A 197 18.66 19.43 -8.18
C GLY A 197 18.78 17.98 -8.67
N LEU A 198 17.80 17.13 -8.36
CA LEU A 198 17.78 15.76 -8.87
C LEU A 198 17.65 15.70 -10.40
N LYS A 199 16.84 16.57 -11.02
CA LYS A 199 16.75 16.66 -12.48
C LYS A 199 18.11 17.04 -13.10
N LYS A 200 18.82 18.01 -12.53
CA LYS A 200 20.19 18.37 -12.95
C LYS A 200 21.16 17.21 -12.75
N ASN A 201 20.89 16.32 -11.82
CA ASN A 201 21.67 15.12 -11.54
C ASN A 201 21.18 13.89 -12.31
N ASP A 202 20.44 14.10 -13.41
CA ASP A 202 19.92 13.08 -14.33
C ASP A 202 19.07 12.00 -13.61
N ALA A 203 18.20 12.39 -12.68
CA ALA A 203 17.33 11.45 -11.98
C ALA A 203 16.40 10.71 -12.94
N ILE A 204 16.14 9.45 -12.62
CA ILE A 204 15.25 8.55 -13.38
C ILE A 204 13.83 8.70 -12.83
N VAL A 205 12.86 9.05 -13.69
CA VAL A 205 11.46 9.23 -13.29
C VAL A 205 10.58 8.20 -13.99
N PRO A 206 10.46 6.99 -13.45
CA PRO A 206 9.59 5.95 -14.03
C PRO A 206 8.11 6.27 -13.80
N LYS A 207 7.27 5.82 -14.73
CA LYS A 207 5.81 6.03 -14.67
C LYS A 207 5.09 4.99 -13.78
N GLN A 208 5.74 3.91 -13.43
CA GLN A 208 5.17 2.80 -12.64
C GLN A 208 6.14 2.31 -11.59
N THR A 209 5.64 1.48 -10.66
CA THR A 209 6.44 0.86 -9.61
C THR A 209 7.73 0.24 -10.17
N SER A 210 8.84 0.50 -9.50
CA SER A 210 10.18 0.24 -10.03
C SER A 210 10.96 -0.77 -9.21
N TYR A 211 10.29 -1.58 -8.37
CA TYR A 211 10.91 -2.64 -7.58
C TYR A 211 11.84 -3.53 -8.40
N ALA A 212 11.34 -4.09 -9.51
CA ALA A 212 12.13 -4.97 -10.39
C ALA A 212 13.34 -4.26 -11.00
N ARG A 213 13.24 -2.95 -11.27
CA ARG A 213 14.35 -2.15 -11.82
C ARG A 213 15.45 -1.88 -10.79
N VAL A 214 15.11 -1.83 -9.51
CA VAL A 214 16.11 -1.78 -8.44
C VAL A 214 16.75 -3.15 -8.26
N VAL A 215 15.96 -4.22 -8.26
CA VAL A 215 16.49 -5.60 -8.15
C VAL A 215 17.46 -5.91 -9.30
N SER A 216 17.15 -5.49 -10.52
CA SER A 216 18.04 -5.67 -11.68
C SER A 216 19.25 -4.73 -11.71
N GLY A 217 19.32 -3.72 -10.83
CA GLY A 217 20.38 -2.71 -10.81
C GLY A 217 20.22 -1.58 -11.81
N GLU A 218 19.12 -1.53 -12.57
CA GLU A 218 18.83 -0.44 -13.51
C GLU A 218 18.62 0.90 -12.80
N ILE A 219 18.03 0.88 -11.59
CA ILE A 219 17.90 2.02 -10.70
C ILE A 219 18.65 1.70 -9.41
N PRO A 220 19.87 2.21 -9.21
CA PRO A 220 20.67 1.92 -8.01
C PRO A 220 20.04 2.39 -6.70
N ILE A 221 19.35 3.54 -6.71
CA ILE A 221 18.74 4.17 -5.54
C ILE A 221 17.32 4.59 -5.89
N LEU A 222 16.31 4.09 -5.20
CA LEU A 222 14.91 4.44 -5.44
C LEU A 222 14.25 5.00 -4.17
N PHE A 223 13.46 6.06 -4.32
CA PHE A 223 12.53 6.48 -3.26
C PHE A 223 11.42 5.45 -3.17
N ASP A 224 11.41 4.67 -2.11
CA ASP A 224 10.41 3.62 -1.90
C ASP A 224 10.23 3.32 -0.41
N TYR A 225 9.31 2.43 -0.10
CA TYR A 225 9.05 2.01 1.26
C TYR A 225 10.03 0.94 1.76
N ASP A 226 10.24 0.95 3.06
CA ASP A 226 11.08 0.02 3.81
C ASP A 226 10.78 -1.46 3.51
N PHE A 227 9.51 -1.84 3.46
CA PHE A 227 9.11 -3.24 3.23
C PHE A 227 9.53 -3.76 1.84
N ASN A 228 9.61 -2.92 0.81
CA ASN A 228 10.12 -3.30 -0.50
C ASN A 228 11.63 -3.57 -0.46
N ALA A 229 12.40 -2.73 0.20
CA ALA A 229 13.83 -2.94 0.37
C ALA A 229 14.13 -4.19 1.21
N TYR A 230 13.36 -4.44 2.26
CA TYR A 230 13.50 -5.65 3.06
C TYR A 230 13.11 -6.91 2.28
N ARG A 231 12.06 -6.84 1.46
CA ARG A 231 11.71 -7.94 0.56
C ARG A 231 12.86 -8.28 -0.36
N ALA A 232 13.47 -7.31 -1.00
CA ALA A 232 14.62 -7.52 -1.87
C ALA A 232 15.79 -8.14 -1.08
N LYS A 233 16.09 -7.61 0.11
CA LYS A 233 17.19 -8.07 0.96
C LYS A 233 17.00 -9.51 1.45
N TYR A 234 15.81 -9.86 1.93
CA TYR A 234 15.59 -11.11 2.67
C TYR A 234 14.87 -12.19 1.86
N THR A 235 14.14 -11.85 0.80
CA THR A 235 13.44 -12.80 -0.06
C THR A 235 14.22 -13.08 -1.33
N GLU A 236 14.76 -12.03 -1.98
CA GLU A 236 15.60 -12.18 -3.17
C GLU A 236 17.07 -12.49 -2.80
N ASN A 237 17.43 -12.42 -1.50
CA ASN A 237 18.78 -12.64 -0.97
C ASN A 237 19.86 -11.76 -1.64
N GLY A 238 19.48 -10.54 -2.02
CA GLY A 238 20.38 -9.61 -2.68
C GLY A 238 21.07 -8.62 -1.72
N ASN A 239 22.07 -7.93 -2.23
CA ASN A 239 22.85 -6.93 -1.50
C ASN A 239 22.13 -5.56 -1.47
N PHE A 240 20.96 -5.53 -0.82
CA PHE A 240 20.12 -4.36 -0.73
C PHE A 240 20.17 -3.74 0.66
N GLU A 241 19.95 -2.42 0.70
CA GLU A 241 19.88 -1.66 1.95
C GLU A 241 18.69 -0.69 1.90
N PHE A 242 18.07 -0.50 3.06
CA PHE A 242 17.08 0.56 3.26
C PHE A 242 17.67 1.63 4.17
N VAL A 243 17.53 2.89 3.76
CA VAL A 243 18.01 4.03 4.53
C VAL A 243 16.86 5.00 4.80
N ILE A 244 16.64 5.32 6.07
CA ILE A 244 15.85 6.48 6.47
C ILE A 244 16.80 7.66 6.52
N PRO A 245 16.68 8.66 5.63
CA PRO A 245 17.65 9.75 5.53
C PRO A 245 17.85 10.51 6.83
N CYS A 246 19.08 11.02 7.03
CA CYS A 246 19.51 11.69 8.25
C CYS A 246 18.66 12.92 8.60
N GLU A 247 18.14 13.63 7.60
CA GLU A 247 17.26 14.78 7.80
C GLU A 247 15.85 14.36 8.22
N GLY A 248 15.49 13.10 8.04
CA GLY A 248 14.19 12.54 8.40
C GLY A 248 13.38 12.01 7.21
N SER A 249 12.21 11.50 7.50
CA SER A 249 11.25 11.00 6.52
C SER A 249 9.83 10.99 7.08
N VAL A 250 8.89 10.33 6.37
CA VAL A 250 7.49 10.21 6.76
C VAL A 250 7.02 8.76 6.74
N VAL A 251 6.01 8.49 7.58
CA VAL A 251 5.26 7.24 7.59
C VAL A 251 4.00 7.42 6.76
N PHE A 252 3.72 6.48 5.87
CA PHE A 252 2.48 6.45 5.09
C PHE A 252 1.58 5.31 5.54
N PRO A 253 0.42 5.59 6.15
CA PRO A 253 -0.51 4.58 6.61
C PRO A 253 -1.31 3.96 5.45
N TYR A 254 -1.52 2.65 5.54
CA TYR A 254 -2.52 1.92 4.77
C TYR A 254 -3.67 1.52 5.68
N VAL A 255 -4.87 1.86 5.26
CA VAL A 255 -6.05 1.79 6.12
C VAL A 255 -7.13 0.88 5.54
N VAL A 256 -7.98 0.38 6.43
CA VAL A 256 -9.21 -0.34 6.09
C VAL A 256 -10.41 0.42 6.61
N SER A 257 -11.55 0.23 5.94
CA SER A 257 -12.84 0.78 6.34
C SER A 257 -13.95 -0.24 6.16
N LEU A 258 -15.00 -0.10 6.98
CA LEU A 258 -16.28 -0.75 6.76
C LEU A 258 -17.04 0.04 5.70
N VAL A 259 -17.50 -0.64 4.64
CA VAL A 259 -18.29 0.01 3.59
C VAL A 259 -19.67 0.36 4.13
N LYS A 260 -20.16 1.56 3.80
CA LYS A 260 -21.49 2.00 4.23
C LYS A 260 -22.56 1.11 3.62
N ASN A 261 -23.48 0.62 4.45
CA ASN A 261 -24.51 -0.34 4.05
C ASN A 261 -23.95 -1.63 3.42
N ALA A 262 -22.79 -2.09 3.90
CA ALA A 262 -22.19 -3.35 3.46
C ALA A 262 -23.20 -4.51 3.49
N PRO A 263 -23.24 -5.37 2.44
CA PRO A 263 -24.16 -6.53 2.38
C PRO A 263 -23.99 -7.48 3.57
N ASP A 264 -22.73 -7.83 3.92
CA ASP A 264 -22.39 -8.75 5.01
C ASP A 264 -21.69 -8.04 6.17
N LYS A 265 -22.30 -6.97 6.69
CA LYS A 265 -21.72 -6.07 7.71
C LYS A 265 -21.14 -6.81 8.93
N GLU A 266 -21.83 -7.82 9.45
CA GLU A 266 -21.35 -8.53 10.65
C GLU A 266 -20.13 -9.41 10.36
N LYS A 267 -20.03 -10.01 9.18
CA LYS A 267 -18.80 -10.69 8.74
C LYS A 267 -17.68 -9.69 8.49
N ALA A 268 -17.97 -8.57 7.85
CA ALA A 268 -17.01 -7.49 7.62
C ALA A 268 -16.36 -6.99 8.92
N LYS A 269 -17.15 -6.75 9.98
CA LYS A 269 -16.65 -6.38 11.30
C LYS A 269 -15.69 -7.42 11.88
N LYS A 270 -16.00 -8.70 11.76
CA LYS A 270 -15.10 -9.78 12.22
C LYS A 270 -13.81 -9.82 11.42
N VAL A 271 -13.85 -9.54 10.11
CA VAL A 271 -12.64 -9.40 9.29
C VAL A 271 -11.80 -8.21 9.76
N LEU A 272 -12.40 -7.05 10.00
CA LEU A 272 -11.70 -5.86 10.50
C LEU A 272 -11.08 -6.12 11.89
N ASP A 273 -11.80 -6.79 12.78
CA ASP A 273 -11.29 -7.24 14.09
C ASP A 273 -10.07 -8.16 13.92
N TYR A 274 -10.13 -9.11 12.96
CA TYR A 274 -9.04 -10.04 12.70
C TYR A 274 -7.78 -9.33 12.19
N LEU A 275 -7.92 -8.36 11.27
CA LEU A 275 -6.81 -7.60 10.74
C LEU A 275 -6.04 -6.83 11.81
N LEU A 276 -6.70 -6.40 12.89
CA LEU A 276 -6.08 -5.74 14.04
C LEU A 276 -5.72 -6.67 15.20
N SER A 277 -6.09 -7.96 15.15
CA SER A 277 -5.69 -8.93 16.19
C SER A 277 -4.17 -9.12 16.23
N ASP A 278 -3.63 -9.66 17.32
CA ASP A 278 -2.19 -9.98 17.41
C ASP A 278 -1.76 -10.90 16.27
N LYS A 279 -2.58 -11.92 15.96
CA LYS A 279 -2.33 -12.84 14.85
C LYS A 279 -2.34 -12.14 13.50
N GLY A 280 -3.33 -11.29 13.23
CA GLY A 280 -3.43 -10.51 12.00
C GLY A 280 -2.24 -9.56 11.86
N GLN A 281 -1.91 -8.83 12.92
CA GLN A 281 -0.78 -7.89 12.90
C GLN A 281 0.57 -8.60 12.73
N ALA A 282 0.74 -9.81 13.28
CA ALA A 282 1.93 -10.61 13.08
C ALA A 282 2.08 -11.09 11.62
N ILE A 283 0.98 -11.40 10.92
CA ILE A 283 1.01 -11.84 9.51
C ILE A 283 1.60 -10.76 8.60
N TRP A 284 1.33 -9.47 8.84
CA TRP A 284 1.91 -8.39 8.04
C TRP A 284 3.43 -8.40 8.03
N THR A 285 4.07 -8.91 9.08
CA THR A 285 5.53 -9.00 9.16
C THR A 285 6.15 -10.01 8.18
N ASN A 286 5.37 -10.93 7.61
CA ASN A 286 5.82 -11.81 6.53
C ASN A 286 6.20 -11.01 5.28
N ALA A 287 5.52 -9.89 5.04
CA ALA A 287 5.84 -8.93 3.97
C ALA A 287 6.71 -7.77 4.49
N TYR A 288 7.34 -7.92 5.65
CA TYR A 288 8.19 -6.90 6.27
C TYR A 288 7.47 -5.60 6.61
N LEU A 289 6.15 -5.64 6.76
CA LEU A 289 5.34 -4.50 7.18
C LEU A 289 5.35 -4.39 8.70
N ARG A 290 5.43 -3.16 9.21
CA ARG A 290 5.37 -2.91 10.65
C ARG A 290 3.92 -2.92 11.13
N PRO A 291 3.62 -3.62 12.24
CA PRO A 291 2.29 -3.60 12.85
C PRO A 291 1.83 -2.18 13.15
N ALA A 292 0.54 -1.92 12.96
CA ALA A 292 -0.07 -0.61 13.24
C ALA A 292 -0.28 -0.33 14.73
N ARG A 293 -0.23 -1.37 15.56
CA ARG A 293 -0.31 -1.27 17.02
C ARG A 293 0.79 -2.10 17.68
N PRO A 294 1.16 -1.80 18.92
CA PRO A 294 2.17 -2.58 19.66
C PRO A 294 1.72 -4.03 19.79
N ILE A 295 2.54 -4.93 19.26
CA ILE A 295 2.45 -6.38 19.49
C ILE A 295 3.84 -6.92 19.77
N GLU A 296 3.93 -8.03 20.49
CA GLU A 296 5.19 -8.73 20.68
C GLU A 296 5.54 -9.51 19.41
N LEU A 297 6.72 -9.22 18.84
CA LEU A 297 7.24 -9.92 17.67
C LEU A 297 8.39 -10.83 18.06
N PRO A 298 8.52 -12.02 17.44
CA PRO A 298 9.67 -12.88 17.63
C PRO A 298 10.98 -12.13 17.33
N ALA A 299 12.05 -12.44 18.09
CA ALA A 299 13.36 -11.81 17.92
C ALA A 299 13.87 -11.90 16.46
N ALA A 300 13.70 -13.06 15.82
CA ALA A 300 14.08 -13.30 14.43
C ALA A 300 13.35 -12.38 13.42
N VAL A 301 12.18 -11.86 13.77
CA VAL A 301 11.45 -10.86 12.96
C VAL A 301 11.98 -9.46 13.26
N LYS A 302 12.16 -9.12 14.55
CA LYS A 302 12.67 -7.81 14.97
C LYS A 302 14.02 -7.48 14.33
N THR A 303 14.92 -8.45 14.24
CA THR A 303 16.26 -8.27 13.64
C THR A 303 16.26 -7.97 12.14
N LYS A 304 15.15 -8.14 11.46
CA LYS A 304 15.02 -7.79 10.03
C LYS A 304 14.75 -6.31 9.78
N PHE A 305 14.29 -5.59 10.79
CA PHE A 305 14.00 -4.16 10.71
C PHE A 305 15.22 -3.34 11.12
N LEU A 306 15.28 -2.09 10.67
CA LEU A 306 16.20 -1.10 11.22
C LEU A 306 15.94 -0.90 12.72
N PRO A 307 16.92 -0.38 13.47
CA PRO A 307 16.72 0.00 14.87
C PRO A 307 15.60 1.05 15.03
N ASP A 308 14.90 1.02 16.15
CA ASP A 308 13.83 2.00 16.45
C ASP A 308 14.34 3.45 16.44
N SER A 309 15.63 3.67 16.77
CA SER A 309 16.28 4.98 16.64
C SER A 309 16.27 5.54 15.23
N ASP A 310 16.35 4.67 14.22
CA ASP A 310 16.27 5.10 12.82
C ASP A 310 14.83 5.44 12.44
N TYR A 311 13.87 4.61 12.85
CA TYR A 311 12.46 4.89 12.63
C TYR A 311 11.97 6.15 13.36
N ALA A 312 12.62 6.56 14.45
CA ALA A 312 12.31 7.81 15.15
C ALA A 312 12.48 9.05 14.27
N ARG A 313 13.24 8.96 13.17
CA ARG A 313 13.36 10.02 12.16
C ARG A 313 12.17 10.11 11.21
N ALA A 314 11.38 9.04 11.06
CA ALA A 314 10.17 9.05 10.24
C ALA A 314 8.98 9.56 11.05
N LYS A 315 8.35 10.63 10.59
CA LYS A 315 7.26 11.30 11.32
C LYS A 315 5.91 10.99 10.68
N SER A 316 4.89 10.92 11.52
CA SER A 316 3.51 11.02 11.06
C SER A 316 3.22 12.47 10.66
N VAL A 317 2.44 12.65 9.59
CA VAL A 317 2.03 13.95 9.07
C VAL A 317 0.50 13.99 8.90
N ASP A 318 -0.07 15.18 8.80
CA ASP A 318 -1.50 15.35 8.52
C ASP A 318 -1.77 15.12 7.02
N TRP A 319 -2.03 13.86 6.66
CA TRP A 319 -2.31 13.46 5.27
C TRP A 319 -3.58 14.11 4.71
N GLY A 320 -4.52 14.55 5.56
CA GLY A 320 -5.71 15.28 5.12
C GLY A 320 -5.37 16.68 4.61
N LYS A 321 -4.53 17.42 5.35
CA LYS A 321 -4.03 18.71 4.89
C LYS A 321 -3.16 18.57 3.63
N LEU A 322 -2.26 17.61 3.62
CA LEU A 322 -1.37 17.37 2.49
C LEU A 322 -2.13 16.98 1.22
N GLU A 323 -3.21 16.22 1.35
CA GLU A 323 -4.08 15.89 0.24
C GLU A 323 -4.76 17.14 -0.36
N SER A 324 -5.24 18.05 0.47
CA SER A 324 -5.92 19.28 0.03
C SER A 324 -5.00 20.22 -0.78
N VAL A 325 -3.68 20.18 -0.54
CA VAL A 325 -2.69 21.03 -1.23
C VAL A 325 -1.94 20.29 -2.34
N GLN A 326 -2.16 19.00 -2.52
CA GLN A 326 -1.45 18.17 -3.50
C GLN A 326 -1.55 18.73 -4.92
N LYS A 327 -2.73 19.20 -5.32
CA LYS A 327 -2.90 19.78 -6.66
C LYS A 327 -2.00 21.00 -6.89
N GLY A 328 -1.96 21.94 -5.95
CA GLY A 328 -1.12 23.13 -6.06
C GLY A 328 0.37 22.80 -6.12
N PHE A 329 0.82 21.80 -5.35
CA PHE A 329 2.17 21.28 -5.49
C PHE A 329 2.40 20.66 -6.87
N THR A 330 1.47 19.81 -7.35
CA THR A 330 1.61 19.13 -8.63
C THR A 330 1.72 20.12 -9.79
N ASP A 331 0.91 21.17 -9.81
CA ASP A 331 0.96 22.21 -10.83
C ASP A 331 2.35 22.90 -10.85
N ARG A 332 2.90 23.20 -9.67
CA ARG A 332 4.26 23.76 -9.55
C ARG A 332 5.34 22.77 -10.00
N TYR A 333 5.23 21.51 -9.61
CA TYR A 333 6.20 20.48 -9.99
C TYR A 333 6.26 20.33 -11.51
N LEU A 334 5.12 20.27 -12.19
CA LEU A 334 5.05 20.17 -13.65
C LEU A 334 5.60 21.42 -14.34
N ALA A 335 5.40 22.60 -13.78
CA ALA A 335 5.89 23.85 -14.36
C ALA A 335 7.40 24.09 -14.11
N GLU A 336 7.92 23.68 -12.97
CA GLU A 336 9.26 24.08 -12.53
C GLU A 336 10.30 22.95 -12.58
N VAL A 337 9.86 21.69 -12.50
CA VAL A 337 10.76 20.51 -12.42
C VAL A 337 10.64 19.62 -13.64
N HIS A 338 9.44 19.36 -14.16
CA HIS A 338 9.18 18.37 -15.23
C HIS A 338 9.62 18.78 -16.66
#